data_7fc5ca4cf6d493ad0d1eca116efaa496
#
_entry.id   7fc5ca4cf6d493ad0d1eca116efaa496
#
_cell.length_a   1.000
_cell.length_b   1.000
_cell.length_c   1.000
_cell.angle_alpha   90.00
_cell.angle_beta   90.00
_cell.angle_gamma   90.00
#
_symmetry.space_group_name_H-M   'P 1'
#
loop_
_entity.id
_entity.type
_entity.pdbx_description
1 polymer ?
#
loop_
_entity_poly.entity_id
_entity_poly.type
_entity_poly.pdbx_seq_one_letter_code
_entity_poly.pdbx_strand_id
1 'polypeptide(L)'
;MVTDMNATDFARTVLAAASQVPAAGRFGADRVFISALWRQVDRSKFPGLSLDGFKDALIAANRARRLTLARADMPGAMDRATVAASEIRYLNSTFHFVVVPA
;
A
#
# COMPACT_ATOMS: atom_id res chain seq x y z
N MET A 1 -18.71 14.17 1.10
CA MET A 1 -18.21 13.82 1.01
C MET A 1 -17.31 13.79 0.76
N VAL A 2 -17.05 13.57 0.87
CA VAL A 2 -16.25 13.57 0.70
C VAL A 2 -15.53 13.19 0.24
N THR A 3 -15.51 12.89 0.24
CA THR A 3 -14.74 12.35 -0.13
C THR A 3 -14.41 12.29 -1.30
N ASP A 4 -14.24 12.88 -1.76
CA ASP A 4 -13.83 13.00 -3.01
C ASP A 4 -12.48 12.66 -3.32
N MET A 5 -11.91 11.69 -2.64
CA MET A 5 -10.64 11.14 -2.97
C MET A 5 -10.79 10.37 -4.25
N ASN A 6 -10.41 10.99 -5.33
CA ASN A 6 -10.39 10.39 -6.64
C ASN A 6 -9.30 9.31 -6.66
N ALA A 7 -9.59 8.19 -7.30
CA ALA A 7 -8.67 7.05 -7.34
C ALA A 7 -7.32 7.42 -7.98
N THR A 8 -7.31 8.30 -8.95
CA THR A 8 -6.08 8.75 -9.60
C THR A 8 -5.22 9.58 -8.64
N ASP A 9 -5.84 10.50 -7.90
CA ASP A 9 -5.11 11.34 -6.95
C ASP A 9 -4.60 10.53 -5.77
N PHE A 10 -5.41 9.59 -5.28
CA PHE A 10 -4.99 8.68 -4.23
C PHE A 10 -3.77 7.87 -4.68
N ALA A 11 -3.85 7.25 -5.86
CA ALA A 11 -2.75 6.42 -6.36
C ALA A 11 -1.47 7.25 -6.56
N ARG A 12 -1.60 8.46 -7.09
CA ARG A 12 -0.45 9.34 -7.29
C ARG A 12 0.22 9.68 -5.96
N THR A 13 -0.58 10.03 -4.95
CA THR A 13 -0.05 10.35 -3.62
C THR A 13 0.61 9.14 -2.98
N VAL A 14 -0.01 7.96 -3.10
CA VAL A 14 0.53 6.71 -2.57
C VAL A 14 1.85 6.36 -3.24
N LEU A 15 1.92 6.42 -4.57
CA LEU A 15 3.13 6.07 -5.30
C LEU A 15 4.27 7.05 -5.00
N ALA A 16 3.96 8.33 -4.84
CA ALA A 16 4.96 9.31 -4.44
C ALA A 16 5.49 9.01 -3.05
N ALA A 17 4.62 8.67 -2.11
CA ALA A 17 5.04 8.28 -0.75
C ALA A 17 5.86 6.98 -0.78
N ALA A 18 5.45 6.02 -1.60
CA ALA A 18 6.13 4.75 -1.71
C ALA A 18 7.57 4.91 -2.16
N SER A 19 7.84 5.84 -3.07
CA SER A 19 9.20 6.10 -3.55
C SER A 19 10.10 6.68 -2.46
N GLN A 20 9.55 7.21 -1.38
CA GLN A 20 10.29 7.77 -0.26
C GLN A 20 10.49 6.79 0.90
N VAL A 21 9.88 5.61 0.84
CA VAL A 21 10.00 4.63 1.92
C VAL A 21 11.45 4.12 1.99
N PRO A 22 12.08 4.13 3.17
CA PRO A 22 13.46 3.63 3.33
C PRO A 22 13.57 2.13 3.03
N ALA A 23 14.80 1.67 2.83
CA ALA A 23 15.08 0.28 2.51
C ALA A 23 14.45 -0.71 3.51
N ALA A 24 14.36 -0.35 4.78
CA ALA A 24 13.75 -1.21 5.80
C ALA A 24 12.26 -1.48 5.55
N GLY A 25 11.59 -0.63 4.79
CA GLY A 25 10.18 -0.80 4.45
C GLY A 25 9.96 -1.38 3.05
N ARG A 26 11.01 -1.86 2.42
CA ARG A 26 10.96 -2.40 1.06
C ARG A 26 11.41 -3.84 1.02
N PHE A 27 10.96 -4.54 -0.01
CA PHE A 27 11.49 -5.86 -0.33
C PHE A 27 11.86 -5.84 -1.82
N GLY A 28 13.15 -5.85 -2.10
CA GLY A 28 13.63 -5.65 -3.46
C GLY A 28 13.55 -4.18 -3.87
N ALA A 29 13.73 -3.92 -5.15
CA ALA A 29 13.82 -2.55 -5.66
C ALA A 29 12.46 -1.90 -5.84
N ASP A 30 11.42 -2.70 -6.07
CA ASP A 30 10.13 -2.21 -6.54
C ASP A 30 8.95 -2.53 -5.64
N ARG A 31 9.15 -3.20 -4.51
CA ARG A 31 8.06 -3.60 -3.62
C ARG A 31 8.17 -2.91 -2.28
N VAL A 32 7.09 -2.27 -1.86
CA VAL A 32 7.04 -1.51 -0.61
C VAL A 32 5.96 -2.13 0.27
N PHE A 33 6.32 -2.49 1.51
CA PHE A 33 5.34 -3.03 2.45
C PHE A 33 4.26 -1.99 2.74
N ILE A 34 3.01 -2.45 2.75
CA ILE A 34 1.86 -1.57 2.96
C ILE A 34 1.93 -0.88 4.32
N SER A 35 2.39 -1.58 5.37
CA SER A 35 2.51 -0.96 6.69
C SER A 35 3.54 0.18 6.71
N ALA A 36 4.65 0.03 6.00
CA ALA A 36 5.65 1.07 5.90
C ALA A 36 5.13 2.25 5.09
N LEU A 37 4.39 1.96 4.04
CA LEU A 37 3.76 2.98 3.21
C LEU A 37 2.77 3.81 4.03
N TRP A 38 1.96 3.15 4.87
CA TRP A 38 1.00 3.83 5.72
C TRP A 38 1.70 4.84 6.66
N ARG A 39 2.86 4.49 7.16
CA ARG A 39 3.63 5.41 8.00
C ARG A 39 4.25 6.56 7.21
N GLN A 40 4.50 6.35 5.93
CA GLN A 40 5.15 7.35 5.08
C GLN A 40 4.14 8.33 4.46
N VAL A 41 2.92 7.88 4.19
CA VAL A 41 1.93 8.70 3.51
C VAL A 41 1.49 9.87 4.38
N ASP A 42 1.31 11.03 3.76
CA ASP A 42 0.84 12.22 4.46
C ASP A 42 -0.66 12.09 4.72
N ARG A 43 -1.00 11.70 5.94
CA ARG A 43 -2.39 11.46 6.32
C ARG A 43 -3.22 12.72 6.40
N SER A 44 -2.59 13.89 6.42
CA SER A 44 -3.35 15.13 6.39
C SER A 44 -4.10 15.31 5.07
N LYS A 45 -3.66 14.64 4.02
CA LYS A 45 -4.35 14.65 2.74
C LYS A 45 -5.60 13.76 2.71
N PHE A 46 -5.75 12.91 3.71
CA PHE A 46 -6.87 11.97 3.81
C PHE A 46 -7.45 12.00 5.22
N PRO A 47 -8.09 13.13 5.60
CA PRO A 47 -8.60 13.27 6.97
C PRO A 47 -9.57 12.14 7.33
N GLY A 48 -9.37 11.58 8.51
CA GLY A 48 -10.24 10.51 9.00
C GLY A 48 -9.97 9.14 8.42
N LEU A 49 -8.98 8.99 7.54
CA LEU A 49 -8.66 7.70 6.94
C LEU A 49 -7.96 6.80 7.97
N SER A 50 -8.53 5.63 8.24
CA SER A 50 -7.91 4.61 9.08
C SER A 50 -7.02 3.72 8.25
N LEU A 51 -6.22 2.87 8.92
CA LEU A 51 -5.42 1.87 8.21
C LEU A 51 -6.31 0.93 7.41
N ASP A 52 -7.43 0.49 7.96
CA ASP A 52 -8.35 -0.38 7.23
C ASP A 52 -8.94 0.34 6.03
N GLY A 53 -9.32 1.60 6.19
CA GLY A 53 -9.81 2.42 5.09
C GLY A 53 -8.73 2.61 4.02
N PHE A 54 -7.48 2.79 4.44
CA PHE A 54 -6.35 2.89 3.53
C PHE A 54 -6.19 1.61 2.71
N LYS A 55 -6.27 0.46 3.37
CA LYS A 55 -6.18 -0.84 2.68
C LYS A 55 -7.33 -1.04 1.69
N ASP A 56 -8.55 -0.65 2.06
CA ASP A 56 -9.69 -0.71 1.16
C ASP A 56 -9.49 0.20 -0.06
N ALA A 57 -8.94 1.39 0.16
CA ALA A 57 -8.66 2.31 -0.94
C ALA A 57 -7.57 1.76 -1.87
N LEU A 58 -6.57 1.05 -1.32
CA LEU A 58 -5.55 0.40 -2.15
C LEU A 58 -6.17 -0.68 -3.04
N ILE A 59 -7.10 -1.48 -2.50
CA ILE A 59 -7.81 -2.48 -3.30
C ILE A 59 -8.58 -1.80 -4.44
N ALA A 60 -9.29 -0.72 -4.13
CA ALA A 60 -10.06 0.00 -5.15
C ALA A 60 -9.14 0.55 -6.25
N ALA A 61 -8.00 1.12 -5.86
CA ALA A 61 -7.04 1.64 -6.83
C ALA A 61 -6.42 0.52 -7.68
N ASN A 62 -6.15 -0.64 -7.08
CA ASN A 62 -5.64 -1.79 -7.81
C ASN A 62 -6.66 -2.29 -8.83
N ARG A 63 -7.93 -2.36 -8.44
CA ARG A 63 -9.00 -2.77 -9.35
C ARG A 63 -9.19 -1.77 -10.49
N ALA A 64 -8.98 -0.49 -10.22
CA ALA A 64 -9.06 0.56 -11.23
C ALA A 64 -7.78 0.66 -12.07
N ARG A 65 -6.80 -0.19 -11.79
CA ARG A 65 -5.51 -0.24 -12.50
C ARG A 65 -4.69 1.06 -12.36
N ARG A 66 -4.86 1.72 -11.21
CA ARG A 66 -4.11 2.95 -10.91
C ARG A 66 -2.79 2.64 -10.19
N LEU A 67 -2.73 1.50 -9.52
CA LEU A 67 -1.50 0.97 -8.93
C LEU A 67 -1.59 -0.55 -8.92
N THR A 68 -0.50 -1.21 -8.55
CA THR A 68 -0.45 -2.66 -8.53
C THR A 68 -0.09 -3.13 -7.13
N LEU A 69 -0.85 -4.10 -6.61
CA LEU A 69 -0.56 -4.75 -5.35
C LEU A 69 0.09 -6.11 -5.63
N ALA A 70 0.92 -6.56 -4.69
CA ALA A 70 1.60 -7.85 -4.82
C ALA A 70 1.58 -8.60 -3.49
N ARG A 71 1.73 -9.91 -3.56
CA ARG A 71 1.73 -10.79 -2.41
C ARG A 71 3.17 -11.14 -2.00
N ALA A 72 3.38 -11.37 -0.69
CA ALA A 72 4.63 -11.86 -0.18
C ALA A 72 4.74 -13.35 -0.49
N ASP A 73 5.57 -13.71 -1.48
CA ASP A 73 5.70 -15.09 -1.92
C ASP A 73 6.73 -15.89 -1.11
N MET A 74 7.59 -15.20 -0.38
CA MET A 74 8.64 -15.85 0.41
C MET A 74 8.63 -15.29 1.85
N PRO A 75 7.53 -15.55 2.60
CA PRO A 75 7.38 -14.95 3.93
C PRO A 75 8.49 -15.37 4.91
N GLY A 76 9.13 -16.50 4.71
CA GLY A 76 10.23 -16.93 5.56
C GLY A 76 11.46 -16.04 5.47
N ALA A 77 11.61 -15.25 4.41
CA ALA A 77 12.70 -14.31 4.23
C ALA A 77 12.36 -12.91 4.71
N MET A 78 11.18 -12.71 5.30
CA MET A 78 10.65 -11.42 5.67
C MET A 78 10.29 -11.38 7.15
N ASP A 79 10.27 -10.17 7.73
CA ASP A 79 9.82 -10.00 9.10
C ASP A 79 8.32 -10.30 9.21
N ARG A 80 7.96 -11.25 10.05
CA ARG A 80 6.58 -11.70 10.18
C ARG A 80 5.63 -10.61 10.61
N ALA A 81 6.06 -9.75 11.53
CA ALA A 81 5.22 -8.67 12.02
C ALA A 81 4.91 -7.67 10.91
N THR A 82 5.90 -7.37 10.07
CA THR A 82 5.73 -6.47 8.93
C THR A 82 4.79 -7.07 7.89
N VAL A 83 4.95 -8.35 7.60
CA VAL A 83 4.06 -9.05 6.66
C VAL A 83 2.63 -9.03 7.17
N ALA A 84 2.42 -9.37 8.44
CA ALA A 84 1.08 -9.40 9.02
C ALA A 84 0.43 -8.02 9.05
N ALA A 85 1.21 -6.99 9.42
CA ALA A 85 0.70 -5.62 9.47
C ALA A 85 0.35 -5.08 8.08
N SER A 86 0.99 -5.63 7.03
CA SER A 86 0.76 -5.20 5.65
C SER A 86 -0.33 -5.98 4.94
N GLU A 87 -0.85 -7.04 5.57
CA GLU A 87 -1.76 -7.96 4.90
C GLU A 87 -3.08 -7.29 4.52
N ILE A 88 -3.48 -7.48 3.28
CA ILE A 88 -4.82 -7.15 2.79
C ILE A 88 -5.42 -8.42 2.24
N ARG A 89 -6.64 -8.74 2.68
CA ARG A 89 -7.39 -9.85 2.11
C ARG A 89 -8.52 -9.30 1.26
N TYR A 90 -8.61 -9.80 0.03
CA TYR A 90 -9.70 -9.42 -0.86
C TYR A 90 -10.13 -10.66 -1.64
N LEU A 91 -11.35 -11.13 -1.39
CA LEU A 91 -11.85 -12.38 -1.96
C LEU A 91 -10.90 -13.52 -1.58
N ASN A 92 -10.33 -14.20 -2.55
CA ASN A 92 -9.40 -15.30 -2.32
C ASN A 92 -7.94 -14.89 -2.45
N SER A 93 -7.68 -13.59 -2.55
CA SER A 93 -6.33 -13.07 -2.73
C SER A 93 -5.84 -12.36 -1.48
N THR A 94 -4.52 -12.37 -1.31
CA THR A 94 -3.85 -11.68 -0.21
C THR A 94 -2.76 -10.82 -0.79
N PHE A 95 -2.63 -9.59 -0.31
CA PHE A 95 -1.60 -8.65 -0.78
C PHE A 95 -0.82 -8.10 0.40
N HIS A 96 0.45 -7.76 0.18
CA HIS A 96 1.33 -7.24 1.22
C HIS A 96 2.15 -6.03 0.74
N PHE A 97 2.26 -5.83 -0.56
CA PHE A 97 3.10 -4.80 -1.15
C PHE A 97 2.34 -3.91 -2.11
N VAL A 98 2.80 -2.66 -2.22
CA VAL A 98 2.52 -1.83 -3.39
C VAL A 98 3.75 -1.91 -4.29
N VAL A 99 3.55 -2.14 -5.58
CA VAL A 99 4.64 -2.18 -6.56
C VAL A 99 4.90 -0.77 -7.04
N VAL A 100 6.14 -0.34 -6.94
CA VAL A 100 6.56 0.99 -7.38
C VAL A 100 7.13 0.86 -8.79
N PRO A 101 6.64 1.65 -9.76
CA PRO A 101 7.20 1.59 -11.11
C PRO A 101 8.68 1.93 -11.11
N ALA A 102 9.42 1.22 -11.92
CA ALA A 102 10.85 1.46 -12.05
C ALA A 102 11.14 2.77 -12.77
#